data_21508a217b68db2c1c8c26e09cc46504
#
_entry.id   21508a217b68db2c1c8c26e09cc46504
#
_cell.length_a   1.000
_cell.length_b   1.000
_cell.length_c   1.000
_cell.angle_alpha   90.00
_cell.angle_beta   90.00
_cell.angle_gamma   90.00
#
_symmetry.space_group_name_H-M   'P 1'
#
loop_
_entity.id
_entity.type
_entity.pdbx_description
1 polymer ?
#
loop_
_entity_poly.entity_id
_entity_poly.type
_entity_poly.pdbx_seq_one_letter_code
_entity_poly.pdbx_strand_id
1 'polypeptide(L)'
;CRRQVQRFLRRKALGIKYASKLDIRHAYENTKAGVIMGILKKEIPAAKWLLLLVEALLNMSPRGCLIIGGYLDAWLFNLVMSYVLRYMLSLEKVRRGTRQRLVVALVAYADDVAIMGRRLADLRSAARTAAKWTLKTFGLTFKPGGDEVAFLSIEEEHRRRHLTRPAARGCPGLDIVGFVIRRTYTTVRRAIFRRARRQYLRAGREVDKSGTVPLFRAYKLASYYGYFTQTNSRKCSTTLRTEKIKPLACQVIGWATRQKERIHNNEKCKHYAGPPAACRCL
;
A
#
# COMPACT_ATOMS: atom_id res chain seq x y z
N CYS A 1 3.01 -6.13 3.34
CA CYS A 1 2.65 -5.26 4.45
C CYS A 1 1.68 -5.96 5.44
N ARG A 2 0.40 -6.25 5.11
CA ARG A 2 -0.60 -6.83 6.03
C ARG A 2 -0.14 -8.12 6.73
N ARG A 3 0.32 -9.13 5.95
CA ARG A 3 0.79 -10.42 6.50
C ARG A 3 1.96 -10.24 7.46
N GLN A 4 2.84 -9.28 7.18
CA GLN A 4 4.01 -8.98 8.02
C GLN A 4 3.60 -8.36 9.36
N VAL A 5 2.67 -7.39 9.36
CA VAL A 5 2.10 -6.83 10.59
C VAL A 5 1.48 -7.91 11.45
N GLN A 6 0.62 -8.77 10.88
CA GLN A 6 0.02 -9.89 11.63
C GLN A 6 1.08 -10.85 12.20
N ARG A 7 2.12 -11.16 11.43
CA ARG A 7 3.24 -12.01 11.90
C ARG A 7 3.92 -11.39 13.10
N PHE A 8 4.19 -10.09 13.10
CA PHE A 8 4.78 -9.39 14.23
C PHE A 8 3.87 -9.39 15.45
N LEU A 9 2.58 -9.08 15.27
CA LEU A 9 1.61 -9.07 16.37
C LEU A 9 1.39 -10.43 17.05
N ARG A 10 1.57 -11.53 16.30
CA ARG A 10 1.44 -12.90 16.83
C ARG A 10 2.68 -13.39 17.57
N ARG A 11 3.86 -12.79 17.34
CA ARG A 11 5.09 -13.16 18.03
C ARG A 11 5.09 -12.61 19.45
N LYS A 12 4.72 -13.44 20.44
CA LYS A 12 4.65 -13.07 21.85
C LYS A 12 5.98 -12.50 22.37
N ALA A 13 7.13 -13.06 21.95
CA ALA A 13 8.47 -12.61 22.34
C ALA A 13 8.74 -11.12 22.03
N LEU A 14 8.12 -10.54 20.99
CA LEU A 14 8.27 -9.13 20.67
C LEU A 14 7.57 -8.20 21.67
N GLY A 15 6.58 -8.69 22.41
CA GLY A 15 5.86 -7.93 23.43
C GLY A 15 5.17 -6.67 22.90
N ILE A 16 4.77 -6.64 21.61
CA ILE A 16 4.15 -5.48 20.97
C ILE A 16 2.79 -5.22 21.61
N LYS A 17 2.61 -4.01 22.15
CA LYS A 17 1.35 -3.54 22.74
C LYS A 17 0.75 -2.36 21.97
N TYR A 18 1.59 -1.58 21.32
CA TYR A 18 1.18 -0.34 20.65
C TYR A 18 1.71 -0.29 19.23
N ALA A 19 1.00 0.45 18.38
CA ALA A 19 1.49 0.89 17.08
C ALA A 19 1.21 2.38 16.89
N SER A 20 2.02 3.03 16.07
CA SER A 20 1.76 4.36 15.56
C SER A 20 1.96 4.37 14.06
N LYS A 21 0.98 4.90 13.34
CA LYS A 21 1.06 5.11 11.90
C LYS A 21 1.61 6.50 11.63
N LEU A 22 2.61 6.58 10.79
CA LEU A 22 3.24 7.80 10.32
C LEU A 22 3.06 7.90 8.81
N ASP A 23 2.87 9.09 8.30
CA ASP A 23 2.65 9.37 6.88
C ASP A 23 3.52 10.57 6.49
N ILE A 24 4.23 10.50 5.38
CA ILE A 24 5.06 11.60 4.88
C ILE A 24 4.18 12.56 4.07
N ARG A 25 4.34 13.84 4.35
CA ARG A 25 3.61 14.90 3.65
C ARG A 25 4.21 15.12 2.26
N HIS A 26 3.37 15.02 1.20
CA HIS A 26 3.78 15.25 -0.19
C HIS A 26 5.09 14.51 -0.54
N ALA A 27 5.11 13.21 -0.30
CA ALA A 27 6.29 12.36 -0.31
C ALA A 27 7.15 12.54 -1.58
N TYR A 28 6.56 12.40 -2.75
CA TYR A 28 7.25 12.53 -4.04
C TYR A 28 7.66 13.97 -4.33
N GLU A 29 6.74 14.92 -4.16
CA GLU A 29 6.95 16.34 -4.46
C GLU A 29 8.02 16.99 -3.57
N ASN A 30 8.19 16.48 -2.34
CA ASN A 30 9.20 16.96 -1.40
C ASN A 30 10.53 16.22 -1.52
N THR A 31 10.60 15.09 -2.23
CA THR A 31 11.86 14.37 -2.44
C THR A 31 12.62 14.99 -3.61
N LYS A 32 13.66 15.77 -3.30
CA LYS A 32 14.47 16.51 -4.28
C LYS A 32 15.45 15.59 -5.00
N ALA A 33 15.63 15.81 -6.31
CA ALA A 33 16.58 15.09 -7.15
C ALA A 33 18.03 15.14 -6.59
N GLY A 34 18.45 16.30 -6.08
CA GLY A 34 19.78 16.44 -5.50
C GLY A 34 20.04 15.57 -4.28
N VAL A 35 19.01 15.33 -3.43
CA VAL A 35 19.09 14.40 -2.30
C VAL A 35 19.33 12.98 -2.79
N ILE A 36 18.58 12.55 -3.81
CA ILE A 36 18.68 11.22 -4.40
C ILE A 36 20.07 11.03 -5.03
N MET A 37 20.52 11.99 -5.84
CA MET A 37 21.85 11.94 -6.46
C MET A 37 22.96 11.90 -5.43
N GLY A 38 22.84 12.63 -4.31
CA GLY A 38 23.77 12.55 -3.20
C GLY A 38 23.87 11.16 -2.58
N ILE A 39 22.74 10.46 -2.42
CA ILE A 39 22.70 9.08 -1.95
C ILE A 39 23.35 8.13 -2.98
N LEU A 40 22.94 8.22 -4.25
CA LEU A 40 23.43 7.32 -5.31
C LEU A 40 24.92 7.46 -5.55
N LYS A 41 25.44 8.69 -5.59
CA LYS A 41 26.90 8.95 -5.72
C LYS A 41 27.72 8.33 -4.57
N LYS A 42 27.12 8.23 -3.38
CA LYS A 42 27.74 7.59 -2.22
C LYS A 42 27.66 6.06 -2.27
N GLU A 43 26.51 5.51 -2.69
CA GLU A 43 26.27 4.06 -2.66
C GLU A 43 26.90 3.32 -3.87
N ILE A 44 26.91 3.97 -5.04
CA ILE A 44 27.39 3.36 -6.30
C ILE A 44 28.34 4.28 -7.06
N PRO A 45 29.46 4.75 -6.45
CA PRO A 45 30.35 5.74 -7.06
C PRO A 45 30.99 5.27 -8.38
N ALA A 46 31.18 3.97 -8.56
CA ALA A 46 31.76 3.40 -9.76
C ALA A 46 30.82 3.39 -10.98
N ALA A 47 29.50 3.50 -10.76
CA ALA A 47 28.48 3.39 -11.81
C ALA A 47 28.22 4.74 -12.52
N LYS A 48 29.26 5.39 -13.05
CA LYS A 48 29.19 6.73 -13.64
C LYS A 48 28.08 6.88 -14.68
N TRP A 49 27.97 5.96 -15.63
CA TRP A 49 26.95 6.00 -16.68
C TRP A 49 25.54 5.90 -16.14
N LEU A 50 25.31 5.03 -15.14
CA LEU A 50 24.02 4.91 -14.49
C LEU A 50 23.65 6.18 -13.75
N LEU A 51 24.61 6.81 -13.06
CA LEU A 51 24.39 8.08 -12.37
C LEU A 51 24.01 9.20 -13.35
N LEU A 52 24.70 9.30 -14.49
CA LEU A 52 24.34 10.28 -15.54
C LEU A 52 22.94 10.01 -16.11
N LEU A 53 22.58 8.75 -16.36
CA LEU A 53 21.24 8.40 -16.85
C LEU A 53 20.16 8.78 -15.84
N VAL A 54 20.34 8.43 -14.56
CA VAL A 54 19.38 8.76 -13.51
C VAL A 54 19.26 10.27 -13.32
N GLU A 55 20.37 11.00 -13.37
CA GLU A 55 20.38 12.47 -13.28
C GLU A 55 19.61 13.11 -14.44
N ALA A 56 19.84 12.62 -15.68
CA ALA A 56 19.09 13.07 -16.86
C ALA A 56 17.58 12.83 -16.71
N LEU A 57 17.17 11.62 -16.25
CA LEU A 57 15.77 11.29 -16.02
C LEU A 57 15.13 12.17 -14.91
N LEU A 58 15.85 12.42 -13.82
CA LEU A 58 15.36 13.28 -12.74
C LEU A 58 15.23 14.75 -13.18
N ASN A 59 16.10 15.22 -14.07
CA ASN A 59 16.05 16.57 -14.63
C ASN A 59 14.88 16.78 -15.62
N MET A 60 14.24 15.70 -16.10
CA MET A 60 12.99 15.80 -16.86
C MET A 60 11.81 16.30 -15.99
N SER A 61 11.94 16.24 -14.67
CA SER A 61 10.93 16.77 -13.76
C SER A 61 11.02 18.31 -13.70
N PRO A 62 9.95 19.05 -14.05
CA PRO A 62 9.99 20.54 -14.06
C PRO A 62 10.27 21.15 -12.67
N ARG A 63 10.04 20.39 -11.60
CA ARG A 63 10.20 20.87 -10.22
C ARG A 63 11.47 20.35 -9.54
N GLY A 64 12.34 19.60 -10.24
CA GLY A 64 13.52 18.95 -9.67
C GLY A 64 13.21 18.02 -8.49
N CYS A 65 12.06 17.35 -8.53
CA CYS A 65 11.58 16.41 -7.52
C CYS A 65 11.00 15.16 -8.20
N LEU A 66 10.66 14.13 -7.42
CA LEU A 66 10.04 12.92 -7.96
C LEU A 66 8.63 13.17 -8.50
N ILE A 67 8.26 12.40 -9.54
CA ILE A 67 6.96 12.49 -10.21
C ILE A 67 6.06 11.36 -9.73
N ILE A 68 4.81 11.68 -9.37
CA ILE A 68 3.82 10.66 -9.01
C ILE A 68 3.46 9.84 -10.26
N GLY A 69 3.61 8.51 -10.15
CA GLY A 69 3.33 7.58 -11.25
C GLY A 69 4.55 7.20 -12.09
N GLY A 70 5.71 7.84 -11.89
CA GLY A 70 6.97 7.42 -12.48
C GLY A 70 7.45 6.10 -11.88
N TYR A 71 7.84 5.15 -12.76
CA TYR A 71 8.31 3.83 -12.31
C TYR A 71 9.63 3.94 -11.54
N LEU A 72 10.60 4.66 -12.07
CA LEU A 72 11.88 4.92 -11.44
C LEU A 72 11.72 5.70 -10.13
N ASP A 73 10.83 6.71 -10.13
CA ASP A 73 10.57 7.57 -8.97
C ASP A 73 10.12 6.79 -7.75
N ALA A 74 9.29 5.75 -7.95
CA ALA A 74 8.85 4.88 -6.86
C ALA A 74 10.03 4.10 -6.22
N TRP A 75 10.99 3.63 -7.02
CA TRP A 75 12.18 2.95 -6.53
C TRP A 75 13.13 3.92 -5.80
N LEU A 76 13.34 5.10 -6.36
CA LEU A 76 14.17 6.13 -5.76
C LEU A 76 13.58 6.65 -4.44
N PHE A 77 12.27 6.82 -4.36
CA PHE A 77 11.60 7.12 -3.10
C PHE A 77 11.78 6.01 -2.07
N ASN A 78 11.63 4.75 -2.46
CA ASN A 78 11.88 3.61 -1.58
C ASN A 78 13.34 3.55 -1.10
N LEU A 79 14.31 3.96 -1.92
CA LEU A 79 15.71 4.10 -1.51
C LEU A 79 15.84 5.12 -0.37
N VAL A 80 15.31 6.34 -0.53
CA VAL A 80 15.31 7.36 0.53
C VAL A 80 14.63 6.84 1.79
N MET A 81 13.45 6.22 1.63
CA MET A 81 12.72 5.64 2.75
C MET A 81 13.52 4.55 3.47
N SER A 82 14.34 3.77 2.78
CA SER A 82 15.16 2.73 3.40
C SER A 82 16.11 3.29 4.47
N TYR A 83 16.63 4.49 4.28
CA TYR A 83 17.46 5.18 5.29
C TYR A 83 16.62 5.63 6.49
N VAL A 84 15.45 6.21 6.23
CA VAL A 84 14.51 6.62 7.29
C VAL A 84 14.12 5.43 8.17
N LEU A 85 13.77 4.30 7.53
CA LEU A 85 13.36 3.10 8.24
C LEU A 85 14.50 2.46 9.05
N ARG A 86 15.72 2.41 8.47
CA ARG A 86 16.92 1.95 9.19
C ARG A 86 17.23 2.83 10.40
N TYR A 87 17.14 4.15 10.23
CA TYR A 87 17.32 5.07 11.33
C TYR A 87 16.28 4.86 12.44
N MET A 88 15.00 4.71 12.11
CA MET A 88 13.96 4.41 13.11
C MET A 88 14.25 3.12 13.90
N LEU A 89 14.76 2.08 13.23
CA LEU A 89 15.08 0.80 13.87
C LEU A 89 16.35 0.85 14.73
N SER A 90 17.26 1.80 14.47
CA SER A 90 18.48 1.99 15.26
C SER A 90 18.26 2.78 16.56
N LEU A 91 17.08 3.42 16.71
CA LEU A 91 16.79 4.23 17.88
C LEU A 91 16.65 3.38 19.15
N GLU A 92 17.55 3.63 20.10
CA GLU A 92 17.62 2.93 21.38
C GLU A 92 17.63 3.92 22.54
N LYS A 93 17.32 3.42 23.71
CA LYS A 93 17.54 4.12 24.99
C LYS A 93 17.99 3.15 26.06
N VAL A 94 18.77 3.68 27.00
CA VAL A 94 19.17 2.92 28.20
C VAL A 94 18.04 3.00 29.24
N ARG A 95 17.67 1.85 29.79
CA ARG A 95 16.70 1.73 30.86
C ARG A 95 17.15 0.66 31.82
N ARG A 96 17.37 1.02 33.10
CA ARG A 96 17.89 0.13 34.11
C ARG A 96 19.16 -0.59 33.67
N GLY A 97 20.12 0.14 33.11
CA GLY A 97 21.39 -0.41 32.62
C GLY A 97 21.31 -1.18 31.26
N THR A 98 20.12 -1.45 30.74
CA THR A 98 19.94 -2.24 29.52
C THR A 98 19.55 -1.35 28.33
N ARG A 99 20.20 -1.52 27.18
CA ARG A 99 19.81 -0.89 25.91
C ARG A 99 18.52 -1.52 25.40
N GLN A 100 17.53 -0.71 25.14
CA GLN A 100 16.23 -1.13 24.65
C GLN A 100 15.86 -0.34 23.38
N ARG A 101 15.47 -1.04 22.34
CA ARG A 101 14.97 -0.42 21.12
C ARG A 101 13.65 0.31 21.37
N LEU A 102 13.52 1.52 20.86
CA LEU A 102 12.28 2.28 20.92
C LEU A 102 11.22 1.69 19.97
N VAL A 103 11.66 1.22 18.79
CA VAL A 103 10.82 0.56 17.79
C VAL A 103 11.21 -0.92 17.75
N VAL A 104 10.26 -1.80 18.07
CA VAL A 104 10.46 -3.26 18.10
C VAL A 104 10.25 -3.88 16.74
N ALA A 105 9.29 -3.36 15.98
CA ALA A 105 8.99 -3.78 14.61
C ALA A 105 8.48 -2.60 13.81
N LEU A 106 8.72 -2.65 12.50
CA LEU A 106 8.33 -1.61 11.57
C LEU A 106 7.87 -2.25 10.27
N VAL A 107 6.87 -1.66 9.65
CA VAL A 107 6.39 -2.01 8.31
C VAL A 107 6.11 -0.72 7.55
N ALA A 108 6.57 -0.66 6.31
CA ALA A 108 6.30 0.46 5.41
C ALA A 108 5.63 -0.01 4.12
N TYR A 109 4.87 0.87 3.53
CA TYR A 109 4.31 0.74 2.19
C TYR A 109 4.27 2.13 1.55
N ALA A 110 5.21 2.39 0.66
CA ALA A 110 5.50 3.72 0.13
C ALA A 110 5.69 4.74 1.28
N ASP A 111 4.84 5.74 1.36
CA ASP A 111 4.84 6.81 2.38
C ASP A 111 4.17 6.42 3.72
N ASP A 112 3.34 5.37 3.72
CA ASP A 112 2.68 4.84 4.91
C ASP A 112 3.66 4.01 5.76
N VAL A 113 4.04 4.48 6.95
CA VAL A 113 4.93 3.78 7.87
C VAL A 113 4.19 3.43 9.15
N ALA A 114 4.25 2.17 9.57
CA ALA A 114 3.72 1.72 10.87
C ALA A 114 4.87 1.25 11.75
N ILE A 115 5.10 1.96 12.85
CA ILE A 115 6.04 1.57 13.90
C ILE A 115 5.30 0.88 15.04
N MET A 116 5.89 -0.17 15.61
CA MET A 116 5.27 -1.00 16.64
C MET A 116 6.24 -1.20 17.80
N GLY A 117 5.70 -1.20 19.03
CA GLY A 117 6.54 -1.32 20.22
C GLY A 117 5.77 -1.70 21.47
N ARG A 118 6.53 -1.79 22.56
CA ARG A 118 6.04 -2.21 23.89
C ARG A 118 5.38 -1.07 24.65
N ARG A 119 5.79 0.18 24.40
CA ARG A 119 5.36 1.38 25.13
C ARG A 119 5.05 2.50 24.15
N LEU A 120 3.95 3.18 24.37
CA LEU A 120 3.51 4.28 23.51
C LEU A 120 4.46 5.49 23.58
N ALA A 121 4.98 5.80 24.78
CA ALA A 121 5.95 6.87 24.98
C ALA A 121 7.23 6.67 24.16
N ASP A 122 7.69 5.41 24.01
CA ASP A 122 8.86 5.06 23.22
C ASP A 122 8.60 5.29 21.73
N LEU A 123 7.42 4.90 21.23
CA LEU A 123 7.01 5.15 19.85
C LEU A 123 6.88 6.65 19.53
N ARG A 124 6.29 7.42 20.46
CA ARG A 124 6.21 8.89 20.32
C ARG A 124 7.58 9.55 20.29
N SER A 125 8.51 9.08 21.14
CA SER A 125 9.90 9.57 21.14
C SER A 125 10.59 9.21 19.83
N ALA A 126 10.47 7.96 19.36
CA ALA A 126 11.04 7.53 18.08
C ALA A 126 10.49 8.32 16.91
N ALA A 127 9.17 8.54 16.85
CA ALA A 127 8.51 9.32 15.80
C ALA A 127 9.03 10.77 15.76
N ARG A 128 9.14 11.44 16.91
CA ARG A 128 9.67 12.81 17.01
C ARG A 128 11.13 12.90 16.59
N THR A 129 11.97 11.97 17.06
CA THR A 129 13.39 11.93 16.73
C THR A 129 13.59 11.64 15.24
N ALA A 130 12.87 10.67 14.70
CA ALA A 130 12.90 10.35 13.27
C ALA A 130 12.40 11.53 12.41
N ALA A 131 11.34 12.23 12.83
CA ALA A 131 10.83 13.39 12.10
C ALA A 131 11.87 14.51 12.00
N LYS A 132 12.54 14.83 13.11
CA LYS A 132 13.63 15.85 13.13
C LYS A 132 14.79 15.43 12.23
N TRP A 133 15.22 14.19 12.33
CA TRP A 133 16.33 13.68 11.52
C TRP A 133 15.98 13.64 10.03
N THR A 134 14.79 13.15 9.68
CA THR A 134 14.31 13.06 8.29
C THR A 134 14.19 14.45 7.65
N LEU A 135 13.69 15.43 8.40
CA LEU A 135 13.63 16.81 7.95
C LEU A 135 15.04 17.37 7.69
N LYS A 136 15.98 17.19 8.65
CA LYS A 136 17.35 17.67 8.52
C LYS A 136 18.11 17.02 7.37
N THR A 137 17.92 15.71 7.15
CA THR A 137 18.73 14.92 6.20
C THR A 137 18.16 14.95 4.79
N PHE A 138 16.82 14.89 4.66
CA PHE A 138 16.16 14.72 3.36
C PHE A 138 15.16 15.84 3.03
N GLY A 139 14.92 16.78 3.95
CA GLY A 139 13.90 17.83 3.77
C GLY A 139 12.45 17.30 3.83
N LEU A 140 12.25 16.06 4.26
CA LEU A 140 10.94 15.42 4.32
C LEU A 140 10.27 15.62 5.68
N THR A 141 8.96 15.92 5.67
CA THR A 141 8.18 16.14 6.88
C THR A 141 7.10 15.06 7.03
N PHE A 142 6.91 14.56 8.26
CA PHE A 142 5.76 13.73 8.58
C PHE A 142 4.51 14.59 8.79
N LYS A 143 3.34 14.03 8.42
CA LYS A 143 2.06 14.66 8.76
C LYS A 143 1.91 14.74 10.28
N PRO A 144 1.39 15.84 10.83
CA PRO A 144 1.12 15.94 12.26
C PRO A 144 0.03 14.94 12.66
N GLY A 145 0.18 14.32 13.85
CA GLY A 145 -0.82 13.42 14.42
C GLY A 145 -0.84 12.03 13.75
N GLY A 146 0.06 11.16 14.16
CA GLY A 146 -0.01 9.73 13.78
C GLY A 146 -1.17 9.02 14.47
N ASP A 147 -1.86 8.12 13.75
CA ASP A 147 -2.89 7.25 14.34
C ASP A 147 -2.23 6.26 15.31
N GLU A 148 -2.49 6.44 16.59
CA GLU A 148 -1.97 5.58 17.64
C GLU A 148 -2.97 4.48 17.98
N VAL A 149 -2.48 3.26 18.13
CA VAL A 149 -3.31 2.08 18.43
C VAL A 149 -2.73 1.32 19.60
N ALA A 150 -3.56 1.05 20.60
CA ALA A 150 -3.29 0.08 21.65
C ALA A 150 -3.94 -1.26 21.27
N PHE A 151 -3.14 -2.30 21.06
CA PHE A 151 -3.66 -3.63 20.74
C PHE A 151 -4.17 -4.34 21.98
N LEU A 152 -5.31 -4.97 21.87
CA LEU A 152 -5.83 -5.86 22.90
C LEU A 152 -4.99 -7.14 23.02
N SER A 153 -5.11 -7.86 24.15
CA SER A 153 -4.61 -9.23 24.26
C SER A 153 -5.39 -10.17 23.34
N ILE A 154 -4.85 -11.36 23.08
CA ILE A 154 -5.54 -12.36 22.25
C ILE A 154 -6.86 -12.77 22.92
N GLU A 155 -6.84 -12.99 24.21
CA GLU A 155 -7.99 -13.39 25.03
C GLU A 155 -9.09 -12.32 24.99
N GLU A 156 -8.69 -11.05 25.14
CA GLU A 156 -9.62 -9.92 25.10
C GLU A 156 -10.20 -9.71 23.69
N GLU A 157 -9.40 -9.89 22.63
CA GLU A 157 -9.92 -9.85 21.25
C GLU A 157 -10.93 -10.98 21.00
N HIS A 158 -10.66 -12.21 21.51
CA HIS A 158 -11.57 -13.33 21.39
C HIS A 158 -12.89 -13.06 22.13
N ARG A 159 -12.81 -12.60 23.38
CA ARG A 159 -13.99 -12.23 24.17
C ARG A 159 -14.84 -11.19 23.47
N ARG A 160 -14.25 -10.11 22.97
CA ARG A 160 -14.98 -9.03 22.26
C ARG A 160 -15.53 -9.45 20.91
N ARG A 161 -14.90 -10.39 20.24
CA ARG A 161 -15.35 -10.87 18.91
C ARG A 161 -16.70 -11.58 18.96
N HIS A 162 -17.03 -12.22 20.09
CA HIS A 162 -18.28 -12.95 20.29
C HIS A 162 -19.41 -12.03 20.80
N LEU A 163 -19.11 -10.80 21.22
CA LEU A 163 -20.13 -9.84 21.62
C LEU A 163 -20.90 -9.33 20.40
N THR A 164 -22.20 -9.58 20.38
CA THR A 164 -23.10 -9.18 19.28
C THR A 164 -23.44 -7.68 19.27
N ARG A 165 -23.16 -6.97 20.36
CA ARG A 165 -23.53 -5.55 20.58
C ARG A 165 -22.50 -4.55 20.01
N PRO A 166 -22.89 -3.26 19.81
CA PRO A 166 -22.00 -2.20 19.27
C PRO A 166 -20.69 -2.01 20.02
N ALA A 167 -20.61 -2.33 21.30
CA ALA A 167 -19.36 -2.32 22.10
C ALA A 167 -18.27 -3.25 21.55
N ALA A 168 -18.64 -4.33 20.87
CA ALA A 168 -17.69 -5.20 20.17
C ALA A 168 -17.01 -4.53 18.97
N ARG A 169 -17.58 -3.45 18.45
CA ARG A 169 -17.01 -2.66 17.33
C ARG A 169 -15.79 -1.83 17.75
N GLY A 170 -15.55 -1.69 19.05
CA GLY A 170 -14.43 -0.93 19.62
C GLY A 170 -13.09 -1.65 19.71
N CYS A 171 -12.90 -2.82 19.06
CA CYS A 171 -11.57 -3.43 19.00
C CYS A 171 -10.63 -2.57 18.20
N PRO A 172 -9.63 -1.93 18.83
CA PRO A 172 -8.66 -1.12 18.11
C PRO A 172 -7.84 -1.98 17.17
N GLY A 173 -7.45 -1.41 16.04
CA GLY A 173 -6.63 -2.08 15.05
C GLY A 173 -5.86 -1.08 14.20
N LEU A 174 -4.69 -1.49 13.75
CA LEU A 174 -3.85 -0.67 12.89
C LEU A 174 -4.48 -0.55 11.48
N ASP A 175 -4.83 0.67 11.09
CA ASP A 175 -5.35 0.98 9.76
C ASP A 175 -4.21 1.31 8.79
N ILE A 176 -3.85 0.35 7.95
CA ILE A 176 -2.80 0.50 6.94
C ILE A 176 -3.22 -0.13 5.61
N VAL A 177 -2.96 0.56 4.51
CA VAL A 177 -3.23 0.09 3.12
C VAL A 177 -4.67 -0.41 2.93
N GLY A 178 -5.64 0.24 3.59
CA GLY A 178 -7.05 -0.12 3.47
C GLY A 178 -7.51 -1.29 4.33
N PHE A 179 -6.64 -1.83 5.18
CA PHE A 179 -6.94 -2.90 6.11
C PHE A 179 -6.86 -2.40 7.56
N VAL A 180 -7.75 -2.89 8.41
CA VAL A 180 -7.68 -2.73 9.85
C VAL A 180 -7.19 -4.04 10.46
N ILE A 181 -5.93 -4.05 10.90
CA ILE A 181 -5.21 -5.24 11.34
C ILE A 181 -5.22 -5.32 12.86
N ARG A 182 -5.63 -6.47 13.38
CA ARG A 182 -5.63 -6.82 14.81
C ARG A 182 -4.76 -8.07 15.03
N ARG A 183 -4.58 -8.49 16.26
CA ARG A 183 -3.74 -9.67 16.56
C ARG A 183 -4.27 -10.95 15.91
N THR A 184 -5.57 -11.21 16.04
CA THR A 184 -6.18 -12.48 15.62
C THR A 184 -6.84 -12.40 14.26
N TYR A 185 -7.30 -11.23 13.84
CA TYR A 185 -8.03 -11.05 12.58
C TYR A 185 -7.77 -9.72 11.91
N THR A 186 -8.10 -9.65 10.62
CA THR A 186 -8.03 -8.44 9.80
C THR A 186 -9.38 -8.18 9.15
N THR A 187 -9.79 -6.92 9.11
CA THR A 187 -10.99 -6.47 8.41
C THR A 187 -10.65 -5.41 7.37
N VAL A 188 -11.53 -5.21 6.41
CA VAL A 188 -11.43 -4.11 5.45
C VAL A 188 -11.77 -2.79 6.16
N ARG A 189 -11.08 -1.71 5.81
CA ARG A 189 -11.40 -0.35 6.28
C ARG A 189 -12.86 -0.03 5.99
N ARG A 190 -13.57 0.55 6.96
CA ARG A 190 -15.01 0.81 6.90
C ARG A 190 -15.44 1.58 5.64
N ALA A 191 -14.67 2.60 5.24
CA ALA A 191 -14.96 3.40 4.04
C ALA A 191 -14.89 2.55 2.76
N ILE A 192 -13.86 1.69 2.63
CA ILE A 192 -13.71 0.77 1.49
C ILE A 192 -14.85 -0.25 1.49
N PHE A 193 -15.13 -0.86 2.66
CA PHE A 193 -16.25 -1.80 2.79
C PHE A 193 -17.59 -1.20 2.39
N ARG A 194 -17.91 0.05 2.80
CA ARG A 194 -19.15 0.73 2.41
C ARG A 194 -19.23 0.96 0.90
N ARG A 195 -18.12 1.35 0.26
CA ARG A 195 -18.07 1.53 -1.20
C ARG A 195 -18.25 0.20 -1.91
N ALA A 196 -17.54 -0.84 -1.50
CA ALA A 196 -17.65 -2.19 -2.03
C ALA A 196 -19.09 -2.71 -1.92
N ARG A 197 -19.70 -2.60 -0.71
CA ARG A 197 -21.08 -3.03 -0.48
C ARG A 197 -22.04 -2.37 -1.46
N ARG A 198 -21.95 -1.07 -1.68
CA ARG A 198 -22.81 -0.36 -2.64
C ARG A 198 -22.64 -0.89 -4.07
N GLN A 199 -21.40 -1.16 -4.50
CA GLN A 199 -21.14 -1.71 -5.84
C GLN A 199 -21.67 -3.13 -6.00
N TYR A 200 -21.47 -4.01 -5.01
CA TYR A 200 -21.99 -5.38 -5.06
C TYR A 200 -23.51 -5.44 -5.03
N LEU A 201 -24.18 -4.61 -4.24
CA LEU A 201 -25.65 -4.55 -4.23
C LEU A 201 -26.22 -4.05 -5.58
N ARG A 202 -25.59 -3.06 -6.20
CA ARG A 202 -25.98 -2.60 -7.55
C ARG A 202 -25.75 -3.68 -8.59
N ALA A 203 -24.57 -4.34 -8.56
CA ALA A 203 -24.27 -5.45 -9.46
C ALA A 203 -25.25 -6.61 -9.30
N GLY A 204 -25.66 -6.94 -8.06
CA GLY A 204 -26.68 -7.96 -7.84
C GLY A 204 -27.99 -7.67 -8.58
N ARG A 205 -28.47 -6.41 -8.51
CA ARG A 205 -29.68 -5.97 -9.24
C ARG A 205 -29.51 -6.03 -10.77
N GLU A 206 -28.33 -5.69 -11.28
CA GLU A 206 -28.01 -5.76 -12.71
C GLU A 206 -27.98 -7.21 -13.20
N VAL A 207 -27.32 -8.09 -12.43
CA VAL A 207 -27.31 -9.53 -12.73
C VAL A 207 -28.72 -10.14 -12.70
N ASP A 208 -29.56 -9.74 -11.72
CA ASP A 208 -30.93 -10.23 -11.64
C ASP A 208 -31.80 -9.73 -12.81
N LYS A 209 -31.47 -8.58 -13.44
CA LYS A 209 -32.19 -8.02 -14.60
C LYS A 209 -31.67 -8.51 -15.96
N SER A 210 -30.35 -8.55 -16.15
CA SER A 210 -29.70 -8.75 -17.46
C SER A 210 -28.75 -9.96 -17.52
N GLY A 211 -28.58 -10.67 -16.42
CA GLY A 211 -27.66 -11.80 -16.31
C GLY A 211 -26.17 -11.41 -16.30
N THR A 212 -25.84 -10.13 -16.48
CA THR A 212 -24.45 -9.66 -16.60
C THR A 212 -24.22 -8.38 -15.80
N VAL A 213 -22.98 -7.85 -15.84
CA VAL A 213 -22.60 -6.58 -15.21
C VAL A 213 -21.90 -5.68 -16.23
N PRO A 214 -22.09 -4.36 -16.20
CA PRO A 214 -21.36 -3.43 -17.06
C PRO A 214 -19.84 -3.49 -16.80
N LEU A 215 -19.02 -3.31 -17.84
CA LEU A 215 -17.57 -3.41 -17.81
C LEU A 215 -16.94 -2.49 -16.74
N PHE A 216 -17.36 -1.23 -16.66
CA PHE A 216 -16.85 -0.29 -15.67
C PHE A 216 -17.10 -0.73 -14.23
N ARG A 217 -18.20 -1.47 -13.98
CA ARG A 217 -18.53 -2.05 -12.68
C ARG A 217 -17.74 -3.33 -12.44
N ALA A 218 -17.54 -4.14 -13.47
CA ALA A 218 -16.74 -5.35 -13.38
C ALA A 218 -15.32 -5.09 -12.85
N TYR A 219 -14.62 -4.06 -13.36
CA TYR A 219 -13.31 -3.64 -12.85
C TYR A 219 -13.36 -3.23 -11.37
N LYS A 220 -14.39 -2.45 -10.95
CA LYS A 220 -14.55 -2.06 -9.54
C LYS A 220 -14.78 -3.27 -8.63
N LEU A 221 -15.61 -4.21 -9.06
CA LEU A 221 -15.91 -5.43 -8.30
C LEU A 221 -14.67 -6.32 -8.13
N ALA A 222 -13.89 -6.50 -9.19
CA ALA A 222 -12.65 -7.26 -9.17
C ALA A 222 -11.64 -6.63 -8.18
N SER A 223 -11.49 -5.30 -8.22
CA SER A 223 -10.63 -4.56 -7.30
C SER A 223 -11.06 -4.73 -5.84
N TYR A 224 -12.36 -4.60 -5.52
CA TYR A 224 -12.86 -4.78 -4.16
C TYR A 224 -12.78 -6.24 -3.68
N TYR A 225 -12.90 -7.20 -4.58
CA TYR A 225 -12.78 -8.62 -4.23
C TYR A 225 -11.44 -8.95 -3.59
N GLY A 226 -10.34 -8.35 -4.09
CA GLY A 226 -9.01 -8.51 -3.52
C GLY A 226 -8.91 -8.14 -2.04
N TYR A 227 -9.71 -7.19 -1.56
CA TYR A 227 -9.79 -6.87 -0.13
C TYR A 227 -10.51 -7.98 0.67
N PHE A 228 -11.58 -8.57 0.13
CA PHE A 228 -12.34 -9.60 0.83
C PHE A 228 -11.57 -10.91 0.95
N THR A 229 -10.84 -11.32 -0.07
CA THR A 229 -10.01 -12.54 -0.03
C THR A 229 -8.89 -12.48 0.97
N GLN A 230 -8.44 -11.27 1.32
CA GLN A 230 -7.34 -11.04 2.25
C GLN A 230 -7.78 -10.77 3.70
N THR A 231 -9.07 -10.89 4.00
CA THR A 231 -9.65 -10.56 5.31
C THR A 231 -10.54 -11.67 5.85
N ASN A 232 -10.89 -11.56 7.12
CA ASN A 232 -11.83 -12.47 7.77
C ASN A 232 -13.30 -12.08 7.45
N SER A 233 -13.61 -11.93 6.15
CA SER A 233 -14.87 -11.34 5.67
C SER A 233 -15.87 -12.35 5.10
N ARG A 234 -15.79 -13.65 5.45
CA ARG A 234 -16.67 -14.71 4.89
C ARG A 234 -18.16 -14.36 4.94
N LYS A 235 -18.68 -13.93 6.11
CA LYS A 235 -20.08 -13.53 6.24
C LYS A 235 -20.49 -12.42 5.29
N CYS A 236 -19.60 -11.42 5.08
CA CYS A 236 -19.84 -10.35 4.12
C CYS A 236 -19.83 -10.85 2.69
N SER A 237 -18.98 -11.81 2.37
CA SER A 237 -18.89 -12.45 1.05
C SER A 237 -20.21 -13.09 0.66
N THR A 238 -20.79 -13.90 1.55
CA THR A 238 -22.10 -14.54 1.34
C THR A 238 -23.22 -13.50 1.19
N THR A 239 -23.33 -12.54 2.10
CA THR A 239 -24.37 -11.50 2.06
C THR A 239 -24.31 -10.65 0.78
N LEU A 240 -23.12 -10.42 0.23
CA LEU A 240 -22.93 -9.63 -0.99
C LEU A 240 -22.94 -10.48 -2.26
N ARG A 241 -23.19 -11.78 -2.16
CA ARG A 241 -23.21 -12.72 -3.29
C ARG A 241 -21.94 -12.68 -4.13
N THR A 242 -20.76 -12.44 -3.47
CA THR A 242 -19.49 -12.22 -4.17
C THR A 242 -19.08 -13.44 -5.00
N GLU A 243 -19.40 -14.65 -4.54
CA GLU A 243 -19.10 -15.90 -5.25
C GLU A 243 -19.84 -16.01 -6.58
N LYS A 244 -21.07 -15.49 -6.67
CA LYS A 244 -21.86 -15.46 -7.89
C LYS A 244 -21.45 -14.30 -8.81
N ILE A 245 -21.25 -13.12 -8.25
CA ILE A 245 -21.03 -11.88 -9.01
C ILE A 245 -19.59 -11.80 -9.56
N LYS A 246 -18.59 -12.28 -8.80
CA LYS A 246 -17.17 -12.21 -9.23
C LYS A 246 -16.88 -12.95 -10.54
N PRO A 247 -17.32 -14.21 -10.74
CA PRO A 247 -17.08 -14.91 -12.01
C PRO A 247 -17.63 -14.14 -13.22
N LEU A 248 -18.85 -13.61 -13.10
CA LEU A 248 -19.45 -12.77 -14.16
C LEU A 248 -18.62 -11.52 -14.46
N ALA A 249 -18.15 -10.83 -13.43
CA ALA A 249 -17.28 -9.68 -13.61
C ALA A 249 -15.95 -10.07 -14.30
N CYS A 250 -15.36 -11.20 -13.94
CA CYS A 250 -14.13 -11.70 -14.57
C CYS A 250 -14.36 -12.08 -16.05
N GLN A 251 -15.50 -12.68 -16.39
CA GLN A 251 -15.87 -13.01 -17.77
C GLN A 251 -15.96 -11.73 -18.63
N VAL A 252 -16.65 -10.70 -18.14
CA VAL A 252 -16.78 -9.40 -18.84
C VAL A 252 -15.43 -8.73 -19.05
N ILE A 253 -14.56 -8.73 -18.03
CA ILE A 253 -13.20 -8.17 -18.12
C ILE A 253 -12.38 -8.99 -19.15
N GLY A 254 -12.39 -10.31 -19.07
CA GLY A 254 -11.65 -11.17 -19.98
C GLY A 254 -12.10 -11.02 -21.43
N TRP A 255 -13.41 -10.87 -21.66
CA TRP A 255 -13.93 -10.56 -23.01
C TRP A 255 -13.39 -9.21 -23.52
N ALA A 256 -13.49 -8.15 -22.73
CA ALA A 256 -13.02 -6.83 -23.11
C ALA A 256 -11.49 -6.78 -23.37
N THR A 257 -10.70 -7.53 -22.57
CA THR A 257 -9.25 -7.64 -22.78
C THR A 257 -8.94 -8.30 -24.14
N ARG A 258 -9.58 -9.45 -24.43
CA ARG A 258 -9.40 -10.13 -25.74
C ARG A 258 -9.80 -9.26 -26.94
N GLN A 259 -10.84 -8.43 -26.81
CA GLN A 259 -11.20 -7.48 -27.87
C GLN A 259 -10.11 -6.44 -28.11
N LYS A 260 -9.55 -5.87 -27.06
CA LYS A 260 -8.42 -4.91 -27.17
C LYS A 260 -7.19 -5.53 -27.82
N GLU A 261 -6.83 -6.75 -27.43
CA GLU A 261 -5.71 -7.49 -28.02
C GLU A 261 -5.93 -7.76 -29.51
N ARG A 262 -7.14 -8.14 -29.91
CA ARG A 262 -7.50 -8.33 -31.34
C ARG A 262 -7.36 -7.02 -32.13
N ILE A 263 -7.85 -5.91 -31.61
CA ILE A 263 -7.72 -4.58 -32.26
C ILE A 263 -6.23 -4.23 -32.42
N HIS A 264 -5.46 -4.34 -31.33
CA HIS A 264 -4.04 -4.02 -31.35
C HIS A 264 -3.22 -4.89 -32.32
N ASN A 265 -3.51 -6.20 -32.40
CA ASN A 265 -2.88 -7.10 -33.35
C ASN A 265 -3.26 -6.76 -34.79
N ASN A 266 -4.52 -6.44 -35.06
CA ASN A 266 -4.95 -5.99 -36.39
C ASN A 266 -4.31 -4.66 -36.82
N GLU A 267 -4.11 -3.72 -35.88
CA GLU A 267 -3.40 -2.47 -36.15
C GLU A 267 -1.92 -2.72 -36.45
N LYS A 268 -1.25 -3.59 -35.70
CA LYS A 268 0.14 -4.01 -36.00
C LYS A 268 0.25 -4.67 -37.37
N CYS A 269 -0.65 -5.58 -37.75
CA CYS A 269 -0.65 -6.19 -39.08
C CYS A 269 -0.82 -5.18 -40.19
N LYS A 270 -1.63 -4.12 -40.00
CA LYS A 270 -1.77 -3.02 -40.98
C LYS A 270 -0.51 -2.19 -41.14
N HIS A 271 0.26 -1.98 -40.09
CA HIS A 271 1.55 -1.28 -40.13
C HIS A 271 2.68 -2.09 -40.78
N TYR A 272 2.59 -3.42 -40.78
CA TYR A 272 3.57 -4.32 -41.45
C TYR A 272 3.16 -4.68 -42.90
N ALA A 273 1.94 -4.45 -43.33
CA ALA A 273 1.54 -4.54 -44.71
C ALA A 273 2.04 -3.27 -45.40
N GLY A 274 3.26 -3.28 -45.91
CA GLY A 274 3.77 -2.26 -46.79
C GLY A 274 2.84 -2.07 -47.99
N PRO A 275 2.92 -0.93 -48.73
CA PRO A 275 2.07 -0.67 -49.84
C PRO A 275 2.16 -1.81 -50.86
N PRO A 276 1.03 -2.26 -51.45
CA PRO A 276 1.06 -3.35 -52.41
C PRO A 276 2.04 -2.98 -53.52
N ALA A 277 3.01 -3.86 -53.75
CA ALA A 277 3.96 -3.73 -54.82
C ALA A 277 3.16 -3.52 -56.12
N ALA A 278 3.28 -2.33 -56.71
CA ALA A 278 2.71 -2.06 -57.99
C ALA A 278 3.25 -3.11 -58.98
N CYS A 279 2.36 -4.01 -59.41
CA CYS A 279 2.60 -4.86 -60.56
C CYS A 279 2.89 -3.96 -61.75
N ARG A 280 4.13 -3.80 -62.13
CA ARG A 280 4.49 -3.32 -63.44
C ARG A 280 4.26 -4.50 -64.40
N CYS A 281 3.13 -4.48 -65.09
CA CYS A 281 2.98 -5.24 -66.31
C CYS A 281 3.69 -4.47 -67.39
N LEU A 282 4.73 -5.10 -67.97
CA LEU A 282 5.16 -4.87 -69.33
C LEU A 282 4.37 -5.78 -70.25
#